data_aa1c50f03189e9e3d2fcc783080ae17b
#
_entry.id   aa1c50f03189e9e3d2fcc783080ae17b
#
_cell.length_a   1.000
_cell.length_b   1.000
_cell.length_c   1.000
_cell.angle_alpha   90.00
_cell.angle_beta   90.00
_cell.angle_gamma   90.00
#
_symmetry.space_group_name_H-M   'P 1'
#
loop_
_entity.id
_entity.type
_entity.pdbx_description
1 polymer ?
#
loop_
_entity_poly.entity_id
_entity_poly.type
_entity_poly.pdbx_seq_one_letter_code
_entity_poly.pdbx_strand_id
1 'polypeptide(L)'
;LRAVGRNISLLDQLEIALDWAANGEADLVGYRVYRSVNASFTPTSDLLIAEVETPRYIDRAIEVGTSYYYQVTAFDRGNKESAGSVGANGLALPLPELVEPITGQLASAQTVFSWRPVSGALSYRVIVTTSPTSGEISDMELTADTTAVFNGRTVSGSSQEALESSEIYYWKVIASTRDGGVENSVSAIENFKVR
;
A
#
# COMPACT_ATOMS: atom_id res chain seq x y z
N LEU A 1 15.52 9.62 2.26
CA LEU A 1 14.84 8.77 1.28
C LEU A 1 13.75 7.95 1.98
N ARG A 2 12.59 7.86 1.36
CA ARG A 2 11.47 7.01 1.75
C ARG A 2 11.07 6.14 0.55
N ALA A 3 10.70 4.90 0.80
CA ALA A 3 10.19 3.98 -0.21
C ALA A 3 8.88 3.34 0.28
N VAL A 4 7.84 3.33 -0.54
CA VAL A 4 6.53 2.76 -0.22
C VAL A 4 6.07 1.87 -1.37
N GLY A 5 5.97 0.58 -1.11
CA GLY A 5 5.37 -0.38 -2.05
C GLY A 5 3.85 -0.26 -2.08
N ARG A 6 3.27 -0.40 -3.27
CA ARG A 6 1.82 -0.40 -3.50
C ARG A 6 1.43 -1.50 -4.47
N ASN A 7 0.35 -2.19 -4.13
CA ASN A 7 -0.29 -3.18 -4.99
C ASN A 7 -1.81 -3.03 -4.81
N ILE A 8 -2.46 -2.31 -5.73
CA ILE A 8 -3.88 -1.92 -5.60
C ILE A 8 -4.67 -2.55 -6.75
N SER A 9 -5.44 -3.57 -6.45
CA SER A 9 -6.21 -4.35 -7.42
C SER A 9 -7.10 -3.49 -8.32
N LEU A 10 -7.88 -2.58 -7.74
CA LEU A 10 -8.83 -1.75 -8.48
C LEU A 10 -8.16 -0.80 -9.50
N LEU A 11 -6.90 -0.43 -9.26
CA LEU A 11 -6.15 0.51 -10.10
C LEU A 11 -5.15 -0.19 -11.02
N ASP A 12 -5.02 -1.52 -10.94
CA ASP A 12 -3.94 -2.30 -11.57
C ASP A 12 -2.56 -1.67 -11.30
N GLN A 13 -2.37 -1.23 -10.05
CA GLN A 13 -1.20 -0.46 -9.62
C GLN A 13 -0.23 -1.34 -8.85
N LEU A 14 0.91 -1.64 -9.46
CA LEU A 14 2.05 -2.31 -8.82
C LEU A 14 3.28 -1.41 -8.93
N GLU A 15 3.74 -0.86 -7.81
CA GLU A 15 4.85 0.09 -7.81
C GLU A 15 5.53 0.23 -6.45
N ILE A 16 6.75 0.76 -6.45
CA ILE A 16 7.39 1.35 -5.27
C ILE A 16 7.59 2.84 -5.54
N ALA A 17 6.92 3.67 -4.76
CA ALA A 17 7.07 5.12 -4.82
C ALA A 17 8.20 5.57 -3.89
N LEU A 18 9.11 6.37 -4.43
CA LEU A 18 10.25 6.96 -3.74
C LEU A 18 10.07 8.47 -3.63
N ASP A 19 10.38 9.02 -2.46
CA ASP A 19 10.46 10.46 -2.21
C ASP A 19 11.63 10.80 -1.27
N TRP A 20 12.23 11.97 -1.47
CA TRP A 20 13.32 12.47 -0.64
C TRP A 20 13.31 14.00 -0.56
N ALA A 21 14.10 14.54 0.36
CA ALA A 21 14.26 15.99 0.45
C ALA A 21 15.08 16.50 -0.74
N ALA A 22 14.63 17.60 -1.33
CA ALA A 22 15.38 18.27 -2.39
C ALA A 22 16.68 18.85 -1.86
N ASN A 23 17.72 18.80 -2.66
CA ASN A 23 18.97 19.50 -2.44
C ASN A 23 18.84 20.99 -2.83
N GLY A 24 19.66 21.86 -2.19
CA GLY A 24 19.61 23.32 -2.40
C GLY A 24 20.78 23.90 -3.21
N GLU A 25 21.66 23.08 -3.75
CA GLU A 25 22.85 23.51 -4.48
C GLU A 25 22.44 24.15 -5.82
N ALA A 26 23.05 25.32 -6.15
CA ALA A 26 22.68 26.10 -7.34
C ALA A 26 23.12 25.46 -8.67
N ASP A 27 24.00 24.50 -8.63
CA ASP A 27 24.54 23.75 -9.77
C ASP A 27 23.96 22.33 -9.88
N LEU A 28 23.01 21.97 -9.00
CA LEU A 28 22.30 20.70 -9.06
C LEU A 28 21.61 20.53 -10.42
N VAL A 29 21.81 19.38 -11.04
CA VAL A 29 21.13 18.98 -12.28
C VAL A 29 20.01 17.98 -12.01
N GLY A 30 20.23 17.03 -11.08
CA GLY A 30 19.25 16.00 -10.79
C GLY A 30 19.75 14.95 -9.83
N TYR A 31 19.08 13.82 -9.87
CA TYR A 31 19.30 12.69 -8.97
C TYR A 31 19.45 11.40 -9.76
N ARG A 32 20.29 10.51 -9.27
CA ARG A 32 20.41 9.13 -9.74
C ARG A 32 19.81 8.19 -8.71
N VAL A 33 18.93 7.32 -9.18
CA VAL A 33 18.25 6.33 -8.35
C VAL A 33 18.87 4.96 -8.59
N TYR A 34 19.30 4.32 -7.53
CA TYR A 34 19.90 2.99 -7.53
C TYR A 34 19.03 2.00 -6.80
N ARG A 35 18.94 0.78 -7.32
CA ARG A 35 18.15 -0.32 -6.75
C ARG A 35 18.96 -1.59 -6.63
N SER A 36 18.75 -2.31 -5.52
CA SER A 36 19.31 -3.64 -5.29
C SER A 36 18.30 -4.52 -4.56
N VAL A 37 18.42 -5.83 -4.68
CA VAL A 37 17.74 -6.81 -3.82
C VAL A 37 18.56 -7.12 -2.54
N ASN A 38 19.79 -6.62 -2.47
CA ASN A 38 20.64 -6.74 -1.30
C ASN A 38 20.49 -5.51 -0.41
N ALA A 39 20.26 -5.73 0.90
CA ALA A 39 20.04 -4.65 1.87
C ALA A 39 21.25 -3.71 2.02
N SER A 40 22.45 -4.23 1.83
CA SER A 40 23.68 -3.44 1.85
C SER A 40 24.31 -3.46 0.46
N PHE A 41 24.35 -2.29 -0.18
CA PHE A 41 24.98 -2.13 -1.48
C PHE A 41 25.60 -0.72 -1.61
N THR A 42 26.54 -0.58 -2.52
CA THR A 42 27.11 0.72 -2.92
C THR A 42 26.56 1.06 -4.31
N PRO A 43 26.13 2.30 -4.55
CA PRO A 43 25.69 2.75 -5.89
C PRO A 43 26.78 2.52 -6.94
N THR A 44 26.45 1.76 -7.97
CA THR A 44 27.30 1.46 -9.12
C THR A 44 26.47 1.56 -10.40
N SER A 45 27.08 1.75 -11.54
CA SER A 45 26.37 1.98 -12.81
C SER A 45 25.44 0.84 -13.21
N ASP A 46 25.72 -0.38 -12.82
CA ASP A 46 24.89 -1.58 -13.06
C ASP A 46 23.63 -1.64 -12.18
N LEU A 47 23.60 -0.87 -11.09
CA LEU A 47 22.43 -0.73 -10.19
C LEU A 47 21.61 0.55 -10.45
N LEU A 48 22.07 1.41 -11.37
CA LEU A 48 21.35 2.63 -11.76
C LEU A 48 20.06 2.25 -12.52
N ILE A 49 18.92 2.73 -12.02
CA ILE A 49 17.62 2.48 -12.65
C ILE A 49 16.99 3.74 -13.25
N ALA A 50 17.37 4.94 -12.79
CA ALA A 50 16.84 6.18 -13.32
C ALA A 50 17.73 7.39 -13.02
N GLU A 51 17.65 8.41 -13.89
CA GLU A 51 18.04 9.80 -13.63
C GLU A 51 16.78 10.66 -13.66
N VAL A 52 16.58 11.51 -12.66
CA VAL A 52 15.39 12.36 -12.51
C VAL A 52 15.77 13.76 -12.03
N GLU A 53 14.99 14.77 -12.45
CA GLU A 53 15.22 16.17 -12.04
C GLU A 53 14.48 16.51 -10.73
N THR A 54 13.45 15.73 -10.37
CA THR A 54 12.62 15.98 -9.19
C THR A 54 12.94 14.98 -8.08
N PRO A 55 12.77 15.34 -6.80
CA PRO A 55 13.10 14.47 -5.66
C PRO A 55 12.06 13.38 -5.43
N ARG A 56 11.64 12.72 -6.50
CA ARG A 56 10.69 11.58 -6.48
C ARG A 56 10.92 10.66 -7.67
N TYR A 57 10.61 9.39 -7.48
CA TYR A 57 10.63 8.39 -8.55
C TYR A 57 9.60 7.31 -8.28
N ILE A 58 9.04 6.70 -9.32
CA ILE A 58 8.14 5.57 -9.21
C ILE A 58 8.75 4.39 -9.96
N ASP A 59 9.12 3.37 -9.22
CA ASP A 59 9.63 2.12 -9.79
C ASP A 59 8.46 1.15 -10.05
N ARG A 60 8.24 0.83 -11.31
CA ARG A 60 7.24 -0.15 -11.76
C ARG A 60 7.85 -1.45 -12.26
N ALA A 61 9.17 -1.53 -12.33
CA ALA A 61 9.89 -2.74 -12.72
C ALA A 61 10.19 -3.62 -11.51
N ILE A 62 9.16 -3.94 -10.74
CA ILE A 62 9.25 -4.70 -9.49
C ILE A 62 8.40 -5.96 -9.53
N GLU A 63 8.70 -6.90 -8.63
CA GLU A 63 7.94 -8.13 -8.41
C GLU A 63 7.24 -8.08 -7.05
N VAL A 64 6.01 -8.59 -7.01
CA VAL A 64 5.22 -8.73 -5.78
C VAL A 64 5.97 -9.62 -4.77
N GLY A 65 5.98 -9.21 -3.51
CA GLY A 65 6.61 -9.97 -2.43
C GLY A 65 8.14 -9.86 -2.39
N THR A 66 8.75 -9.13 -3.33
CA THR A 66 10.20 -8.90 -3.34
C THR A 66 10.55 -7.58 -2.66
N SER A 67 11.47 -7.63 -1.69
CA SER A 67 12.04 -6.43 -1.06
C SER A 67 13.11 -5.83 -1.93
N TYR A 68 12.95 -4.55 -2.25
CA TYR A 68 13.96 -3.76 -2.96
C TYR A 68 14.55 -2.69 -2.05
N TYR A 69 15.83 -2.46 -2.19
CA TYR A 69 16.59 -1.46 -1.44
C TYR A 69 17.06 -0.37 -2.39
N TYR A 70 16.91 0.88 -1.98
CA TYR A 70 17.20 2.05 -2.81
C TYR A 70 18.18 2.97 -2.14
N GLN A 71 19.04 3.58 -2.94
CA GLN A 71 19.86 4.74 -2.59
C GLN A 71 19.72 5.78 -3.70
N VAL A 72 19.88 7.04 -3.35
CA VAL A 72 19.82 8.17 -4.27
C VAL A 72 21.08 9.01 -4.09
N THR A 73 21.64 9.47 -5.19
CA THR A 73 22.70 10.47 -5.22
C THR A 73 22.22 11.73 -5.94
N ALA A 74 22.79 12.86 -5.66
CA ALA A 74 22.63 14.09 -6.43
C ALA A 74 23.81 14.27 -7.39
N PHE A 75 23.60 14.87 -8.56
CA PHE A 75 24.70 15.19 -9.49
C PHE A 75 24.57 16.62 -10.03
N ASP A 76 25.75 17.21 -10.27
CA ASP A 76 25.90 18.60 -10.72
C ASP A 76 26.14 18.72 -12.24
N ARG A 77 26.27 19.97 -12.74
CA ARG A 77 26.58 20.26 -14.15
C ARG A 77 27.92 19.70 -14.60
N GLY A 78 28.85 19.45 -13.70
CA GLY A 78 30.12 18.80 -13.97
C GLY A 78 30.05 17.28 -13.97
N ASN A 79 28.83 16.72 -13.81
CA ASN A 79 28.58 15.28 -13.64
C ASN A 79 29.26 14.68 -12.41
N LYS A 80 29.61 15.53 -11.43
CA LYS A 80 30.11 15.06 -10.12
C LYS A 80 28.92 14.60 -9.29
N GLU A 81 29.07 13.43 -8.71
CA GLU A 81 28.04 12.74 -7.95
C GLU A 81 28.31 12.80 -6.44
N SER A 82 27.26 12.98 -5.66
CA SER A 82 27.35 12.96 -4.20
C SER A 82 27.55 11.53 -3.67
N ALA A 83 27.82 11.41 -2.37
CA ALA A 83 27.66 10.13 -1.69
C ALA A 83 26.20 9.66 -1.75
N GLY A 84 26.00 8.34 -1.68
CA GLY A 84 24.66 7.76 -1.61
C GLY A 84 23.91 8.20 -0.36
N SER A 85 22.60 8.38 -0.48
CA SER A 85 21.73 8.65 0.66
C SER A 85 21.73 7.48 1.65
N VAL A 86 21.20 7.71 2.86
CA VAL A 86 20.75 6.60 3.70
C VAL A 86 19.74 5.77 2.90
N GLY A 87 19.92 4.45 2.91
CA GLY A 87 19.09 3.53 2.17
C GLY A 87 17.64 3.50 2.67
N ALA A 88 16.72 3.23 1.76
CA ALA A 88 15.33 2.91 2.09
C ALA A 88 14.94 1.59 1.43
N ASN A 89 14.05 0.83 2.06
CA ASN A 89 13.49 -0.38 1.48
C ASN A 89 12.00 -0.23 1.16
N GLY A 90 11.58 -0.81 0.05
CA GLY A 90 10.19 -0.91 -0.36
C GLY A 90 9.81 -2.37 -0.64
N LEU A 91 8.58 -2.72 -0.30
CA LEU A 91 7.99 -4.03 -0.53
C LEU A 91 6.55 -3.81 -1.02
N ALA A 92 6.24 -4.30 -2.22
CA ALA A 92 4.85 -4.40 -2.67
C ALA A 92 4.28 -5.74 -2.20
N LEU A 93 3.32 -5.69 -1.27
CA LEU A 93 2.68 -6.89 -0.72
C LEU A 93 1.80 -7.60 -1.76
N PRO A 94 1.62 -8.93 -1.66
CA PRO A 94 0.54 -9.62 -2.35
C PRO A 94 -0.83 -9.00 -2.04
N LEU A 95 -1.77 -9.12 -2.98
CA LEU A 95 -3.16 -8.69 -2.74
C LEU A 95 -3.81 -9.58 -1.69
N PRO A 96 -4.57 -9.02 -0.71
CA PRO A 96 -5.40 -9.81 0.18
C PRO A 96 -6.45 -10.60 -0.64
N GLU A 97 -6.54 -11.91 -0.41
CA GLU A 97 -7.57 -12.77 -0.98
C GLU A 97 -8.74 -12.84 0.00
N LEU A 98 -9.87 -12.26 -0.38
CA LEU A 98 -11.10 -12.25 0.41
C LEU A 98 -11.74 -13.65 0.39
N VAL A 99 -12.26 -14.11 1.54
CA VAL A 99 -12.83 -15.44 1.71
C VAL A 99 -14.33 -15.36 1.96
N GLU A 100 -14.77 -14.56 2.93
CA GLU A 100 -16.18 -14.37 3.29
C GLU A 100 -16.43 -12.98 3.85
N PRO A 101 -17.61 -12.37 3.52
CA PRO A 101 -18.58 -12.78 2.51
C PRO A 101 -18.09 -12.40 1.10
N ILE A 102 -18.42 -13.21 0.10
CA ILE A 102 -18.14 -12.94 -1.32
C ILE A 102 -19.43 -12.60 -2.07
N THR A 103 -19.27 -12.05 -3.27
CA THR A 103 -20.38 -11.62 -4.13
C THR A 103 -21.45 -12.71 -4.28
N GLY A 104 -22.71 -12.31 -4.01
CA GLY A 104 -23.89 -13.18 -4.05
C GLY A 104 -24.21 -13.91 -2.75
N GLN A 105 -23.40 -13.80 -1.72
CA GLN A 105 -23.69 -14.38 -0.40
C GLN A 105 -24.69 -13.51 0.39
N LEU A 106 -25.42 -14.19 1.27
CA LEU A 106 -26.28 -13.55 2.28
C LEU A 106 -25.54 -13.57 3.62
N ALA A 107 -25.43 -12.41 4.25
CA ALA A 107 -24.79 -12.23 5.53
C ALA A 107 -25.76 -11.76 6.61
N SER A 108 -25.33 -11.77 7.86
CA SER A 108 -26.11 -11.23 9.00
C SER A 108 -25.75 -9.75 9.24
N ALA A 109 -26.54 -9.07 10.07
CA ALA A 109 -26.23 -7.71 10.49
C ALA A 109 -24.92 -7.61 11.29
N GLN A 110 -24.44 -8.73 11.86
CA GLN A 110 -23.14 -8.87 12.51
C GLN A 110 -22.25 -9.79 11.67
N THR A 111 -21.96 -9.36 10.45
CA THR A 111 -21.16 -10.13 9.49
C THR A 111 -19.73 -10.31 9.98
N VAL A 112 -19.22 -11.53 9.80
CA VAL A 112 -17.80 -11.86 9.96
C VAL A 112 -17.15 -11.75 8.59
N PHE A 113 -16.14 -10.91 8.49
CA PHE A 113 -15.25 -10.80 7.34
C PHE A 113 -14.04 -11.69 7.54
N SER A 114 -13.62 -12.40 6.50
CA SER A 114 -12.41 -13.21 6.55
C SER A 114 -11.61 -13.14 5.24
N TRP A 115 -10.30 -13.23 5.36
CA TRP A 115 -9.36 -13.21 4.24
C TRP A 115 -8.15 -14.08 4.53
N ARG A 116 -7.35 -14.39 3.50
CA ARG A 116 -6.11 -15.14 3.67
C ARG A 116 -4.98 -14.24 4.19
N PRO A 117 -4.08 -14.78 5.04
CA PRO A 117 -2.90 -14.04 5.48
C PRO A 117 -2.05 -13.57 4.30
N VAL A 118 -1.61 -12.31 4.34
CA VAL A 118 -0.71 -11.72 3.34
C VAL A 118 0.72 -11.78 3.86
N SER A 119 1.59 -12.45 3.13
CA SER A 119 3.01 -12.57 3.51
C SER A 119 3.67 -11.19 3.57
N GLY A 120 4.30 -10.85 4.70
CA GLY A 120 4.94 -9.56 4.94
C GLY A 120 4.02 -8.47 5.46
N ALA A 121 2.70 -8.71 5.58
CA ALA A 121 1.79 -7.77 6.24
C ALA A 121 1.97 -7.82 7.76
N LEU A 122 1.95 -6.66 8.40
CA LEU A 122 1.98 -6.48 9.85
C LEU A 122 0.63 -6.03 10.41
N SER A 123 -0.19 -5.40 9.57
CA SER A 123 -1.54 -4.98 9.96
C SER A 123 -2.51 -5.02 8.79
N TYR A 124 -3.79 -5.05 9.11
CA TYR A 124 -4.89 -5.01 8.17
C TYR A 124 -5.89 -3.92 8.55
N ARG A 125 -6.61 -3.41 7.55
CA ARG A 125 -7.81 -2.60 7.74
C ARG A 125 -8.93 -3.19 6.90
N VAL A 126 -10.11 -3.35 7.48
CA VAL A 126 -11.31 -3.75 6.76
C VAL A 126 -12.19 -2.53 6.56
N ILE A 127 -12.45 -2.19 5.32
CA ILE A 127 -13.30 -1.06 4.94
C ILE A 127 -14.62 -1.61 4.43
N VAL A 128 -15.73 -1.11 4.98
CA VAL A 128 -17.10 -1.44 4.52
C VAL A 128 -17.75 -0.16 3.98
N THR A 129 -18.37 -0.27 2.81
CA THR A 129 -18.98 0.86 2.09
C THR A 129 -20.39 0.51 1.59
N THR A 130 -21.19 1.54 1.33
CA THR A 130 -22.53 1.40 0.70
C THR A 130 -22.48 1.39 -0.82
N SER A 131 -21.35 1.73 -1.42
CA SER A 131 -21.10 1.62 -2.86
C SER A 131 -19.65 1.19 -3.12
N PRO A 132 -19.29 0.72 -4.32
CA PRO A 132 -17.92 0.23 -4.60
C PRO A 132 -16.81 1.23 -4.32
N THR A 133 -17.07 2.53 -4.46
CA THR A 133 -16.03 3.58 -4.39
C THR A 133 -16.28 4.65 -3.35
N SER A 134 -17.41 4.61 -2.63
CA SER A 134 -17.81 5.67 -1.69
C SER A 134 -18.79 5.17 -0.62
N GLY A 135 -19.15 6.04 0.31
CA GLY A 135 -20.11 5.71 1.36
C GLY A 135 -19.50 4.79 2.41
N GLU A 136 -18.28 5.10 2.87
CA GLU A 136 -17.61 4.35 3.93
C GLU A 136 -18.41 4.44 5.24
N ILE A 137 -18.78 3.29 5.77
CA ILE A 137 -19.54 3.15 7.01
C ILE A 137 -18.72 2.52 8.13
N SER A 138 -17.66 1.80 7.81
CA SER A 138 -16.76 1.20 8.79
C SER A 138 -15.33 1.13 8.29
N ASP A 139 -14.42 1.43 9.20
CA ASP A 139 -12.97 1.28 9.04
C ASP A 139 -12.43 0.59 10.30
N MET A 140 -12.15 -0.70 10.17
CA MET A 140 -11.68 -1.55 11.26
C MET A 140 -10.18 -1.80 11.10
N GLU A 141 -9.38 -1.23 11.98
CA GLU A 141 -7.95 -1.50 12.05
C GLU A 141 -7.67 -2.74 12.90
N LEU A 142 -6.84 -3.64 12.37
CA LEU A 142 -6.54 -4.93 12.96
C LEU A 142 -5.05 -5.22 12.87
N THR A 143 -4.49 -5.77 13.94
CA THR A 143 -3.12 -6.28 13.96
C THR A 143 -3.15 -7.79 13.79
N ALA A 144 -2.49 -8.34 12.80
CA ALA A 144 -2.26 -9.76 12.56
C ALA A 144 -3.49 -10.67 12.36
N ASP A 145 -4.69 -10.30 12.80
CA ASP A 145 -5.91 -11.07 12.62
C ASP A 145 -6.34 -11.06 11.15
N THR A 146 -6.87 -12.19 10.69
CA THR A 146 -7.42 -12.38 9.33
C THR A 146 -8.94 -12.55 9.34
N THR A 147 -9.57 -12.16 10.42
CA THR A 147 -11.02 -12.11 10.60
C THR A 147 -11.42 -10.83 11.32
N ALA A 148 -12.58 -10.27 10.96
CA ALA A 148 -13.17 -9.14 11.64
C ALA A 148 -14.69 -9.30 11.73
N VAL A 149 -15.28 -8.86 12.82
CA VAL A 149 -16.74 -8.79 12.96
C VAL A 149 -17.17 -7.34 12.78
N PHE A 150 -18.20 -7.09 11.97
CA PHE A 150 -18.80 -5.76 11.91
C PHE A 150 -19.28 -5.35 13.31
N ASN A 151 -18.73 -4.30 13.85
CA ASN A 151 -19.00 -3.86 15.23
C ASN A 151 -19.68 -2.48 15.30
N GLY A 152 -20.24 -1.99 14.18
CA GLY A 152 -20.88 -0.68 14.15
C GLY A 152 -19.92 0.51 14.31
N ARG A 153 -18.61 0.31 14.26
CA ARG A 153 -17.63 1.39 14.41
C ARG A 153 -17.63 2.25 13.17
N THR A 154 -18.14 3.45 13.32
CA THR A 154 -18.40 4.42 12.28
C THR A 154 -17.18 5.30 12.00
N VAL A 155 -17.01 5.63 10.74
CA VAL A 155 -16.22 6.80 10.31
C VAL A 155 -16.93 8.07 10.77
N SER A 156 -16.18 9.10 11.09
CA SER A 156 -16.71 10.38 11.59
C SER A 156 -17.90 10.87 10.78
N GLY A 157 -19.07 10.87 11.37
CA GLY A 157 -20.32 11.40 10.81
C GLY A 157 -21.41 10.37 10.48
N SER A 158 -21.20 9.07 10.61
CA SER A 158 -22.24 8.06 10.48
C SER A 158 -22.41 7.27 11.78
N SER A 159 -23.63 6.97 12.19
CA SER A 159 -23.96 6.25 13.43
C SER A 159 -24.63 4.91 13.13
N GLN A 160 -24.06 4.12 12.21
CA GLN A 160 -24.64 2.83 11.87
C GLN A 160 -24.12 1.74 12.79
N GLU A 161 -24.91 1.35 13.79
CA GLU A 161 -24.55 0.30 14.76
C GLU A 161 -24.64 -1.11 14.20
N ALA A 162 -25.44 -1.33 13.15
CA ALA A 162 -25.61 -2.61 12.47
C ALA A 162 -25.85 -2.39 10.96
N LEU A 163 -25.56 -3.41 10.18
CA LEU A 163 -25.88 -3.45 8.75
C LEU A 163 -27.40 -3.62 8.58
N GLU A 164 -28.00 -2.84 7.68
CA GLU A 164 -29.44 -2.85 7.45
C GLU A 164 -29.87 -4.07 6.62
N SER A 165 -30.99 -4.69 7.01
CA SER A 165 -31.56 -5.84 6.29
C SER A 165 -31.98 -5.45 4.88
N SER A 166 -31.76 -6.36 3.95
CA SER A 166 -32.05 -6.22 2.52
C SER A 166 -31.14 -5.28 1.73
N GLU A 167 -30.21 -4.59 2.37
CA GLU A 167 -29.22 -3.73 1.70
C GLU A 167 -28.01 -4.52 1.20
N ILE A 168 -27.33 -3.95 0.19
CA ILE A 168 -26.06 -4.46 -0.36
C ILE A 168 -24.93 -3.59 0.14
N TYR A 169 -23.92 -4.24 0.67
CA TYR A 169 -22.68 -3.61 1.12
C TYR A 169 -21.47 -4.13 0.34
N TYR A 170 -20.46 -3.31 0.29
CA TYR A 170 -19.17 -3.61 -0.35
C TYR A 170 -18.07 -3.58 0.69
N TRP A 171 -17.06 -4.40 0.51
CA TRP A 171 -15.95 -4.42 1.43
C TRP A 171 -14.64 -4.77 0.74
N LYS A 172 -13.56 -4.33 1.35
CA LYS A 172 -12.18 -4.60 0.94
C LYS A 172 -11.27 -4.69 2.16
N VAL A 173 -10.12 -5.31 1.95
CA VAL A 173 -9.04 -5.39 2.95
C VAL A 173 -7.82 -4.63 2.43
N ILE A 174 -7.23 -3.84 3.31
CA ILE A 174 -5.96 -3.17 3.13
C ILE A 174 -4.94 -3.90 4.00
N ALA A 175 -3.84 -4.36 3.39
CA ALA A 175 -2.69 -4.92 4.12
C ALA A 175 -1.55 -3.90 4.15
N SER A 176 -0.86 -3.80 5.29
CA SER A 176 0.21 -2.83 5.52
C SER A 176 1.46 -3.48 6.11
N THR A 177 2.62 -2.94 5.75
CA THR A 177 3.93 -3.34 6.31
C THR A 177 4.26 -2.66 7.62
N ARG A 178 3.34 -1.86 8.19
CA ARG A 178 3.49 -1.13 9.46
C ARG A 178 2.15 -1.12 10.19
N ASP A 179 2.20 -1.11 11.51
CA ASP A 179 1.02 -0.86 12.35
C ASP A 179 0.52 0.57 12.10
N GLY A 180 -0.78 0.73 11.83
CA GLY A 180 -1.39 2.02 11.51
C GLY A 180 -0.85 2.69 10.25
N GLY A 181 -0.31 1.91 9.31
CA GLY A 181 0.54 2.39 8.23
C GLY A 181 -0.16 2.69 6.92
N VAL A 182 0.65 3.11 5.96
CA VAL A 182 0.26 3.44 4.58
C VAL A 182 -0.30 2.19 3.90
N GLU A 183 -1.32 2.36 3.08
CA GLU A 183 -1.87 1.31 2.21
C GLU A 183 -0.77 0.73 1.31
N ASN A 184 -0.36 -0.51 1.58
CA ASN A 184 0.63 -1.20 0.77
C ASN A 184 -0.02 -2.12 -0.26
N SER A 185 -1.14 -2.76 0.12
CA SER A 185 -1.86 -3.67 -0.76
C SER A 185 -3.34 -3.59 -0.47
N VAL A 186 -4.15 -3.48 -1.52
CA VAL A 186 -5.62 -3.36 -1.42
C VAL A 186 -6.25 -4.45 -2.26
N SER A 187 -7.10 -5.26 -1.64
CA SER A 187 -7.83 -6.36 -2.31
C SER A 187 -8.74 -5.87 -3.43
N ALA A 188 -9.25 -6.79 -4.21
CA ALA A 188 -10.50 -6.58 -4.94
C ALA A 188 -11.64 -6.20 -3.98
N ILE A 189 -12.72 -5.66 -4.53
CA ILE A 189 -13.93 -5.33 -3.77
C ILE A 189 -14.92 -6.48 -3.94
N GLU A 190 -15.39 -7.00 -2.83
CA GLU A 190 -16.48 -7.95 -2.78
C GLU A 190 -17.77 -7.30 -2.27
N ASN A 191 -18.93 -7.89 -2.56
CA ASN A 191 -20.21 -7.42 -2.05
C ASN A 191 -21.02 -8.58 -1.45
N PHE A 192 -21.96 -8.22 -0.59
CA PHE A 192 -22.88 -9.15 0.04
C PHE A 192 -24.20 -8.45 0.34
N LYS A 193 -25.25 -9.23 0.50
CA LYS A 193 -26.56 -8.72 0.90
C LYS A 193 -26.86 -9.15 2.34
N VAL A 194 -27.40 -8.23 3.14
CA VAL A 194 -27.84 -8.53 4.51
C VAL A 194 -29.23 -9.15 4.51
N ARG A 195 -29.43 -10.19 5.32
CA ARG A 195 -30.72 -10.88 5.52
C ARG A 195 -31.69 -10.02 6.33
#